data_0cd8a03db172e4e6e734c03f94fa3213
#
_entry.id   0cd8a03db172e4e6e734c03f94fa3213
#
_cell.length_a   1.000
_cell.length_b   1.000
_cell.length_c   1.000
_cell.angle_alpha   90.00
_cell.angle_beta   90.00
_cell.angle_gamma   90.00
#
_symmetry.space_group_name_H-M   'P 1'
#
loop_
_entity.id
_entity.type
_entity.pdbx_description
1 polymer ?
#
loop_
_entity_poly.entity_id
_entity_poly.type
_entity_poly.pdbx_seq_one_letter_code
_entity_poly.pdbx_strand_id
1 'polypeptide(L)'
;PRATASSLLAELPGRFLPIGFLSHMKLSFVPRTPMASIVYQGVGLVFWIVVLVVVIRWMSDVSESNERAQARAERLVETGGESMSFMTTWEGNSYWLSPTGKSAVAYRVLNGIALTCTGPFGEPSEWMDDLTGFTQYCVERSLSPVFYSVHREQRDALLEAGWSSIEVGSEMVVDPRGWKTTGKKWQDVRTAINKAKRDGVTDVQSTFLEASLDVREQIEDISEEWAQLKALPEMKFTLGGVEELRDPRVRLLYAIDADGRVLGVTSWLPTWRDGRIVGWTLDFMRHRTDSPNGIMEFLIARMAERLRDEGLADPEHAVEFMSLSAAPLAGMNPERDNAREGGVAAGEGTQVLQHALQIVADWMEPAYGFHSLFRFKL
;
A
#
# COMPACT_ATOMS: atom_id res chain seq x y z
N PRO A 1 25.84 -59.67 15.85
CA PRO A 1 25.94 -58.76 16.98
C PRO A 1 24.54 -58.31 17.35
N ARG A 2 24.18 -58.34 18.65
CA ARG A 2 22.94 -57.78 19.14
C ARG A 2 23.07 -56.25 19.07
N ALA A 3 22.12 -55.57 18.44
CA ALA A 3 22.06 -54.11 18.46
C ALA A 3 21.95 -53.66 19.93
N THR A 4 22.86 -52.84 20.37
CA THR A 4 22.80 -52.20 21.68
C THR A 4 21.94 -50.94 21.59
N ALA A 5 21.26 -50.57 22.65
CA ALA A 5 20.46 -49.36 22.70
C ALA A 5 21.28 -48.10 22.32
N SER A 6 22.56 -48.08 22.67
CA SER A 6 23.48 -46.98 22.30
C SER A 6 23.77 -46.90 20.80
N SER A 7 23.88 -48.03 20.09
CA SER A 7 24.09 -47.99 18.63
C SER A 7 22.84 -47.60 17.86
N LEU A 8 21.65 -47.92 18.35
CA LEU A 8 20.38 -47.47 17.79
C LEU A 8 20.20 -45.98 18.01
N LEU A 9 20.50 -45.45 19.21
CA LEU A 9 20.41 -44.02 19.52
C LEU A 9 21.41 -43.17 18.68
N ALA A 10 22.62 -43.69 18.44
CA ALA A 10 23.62 -42.97 17.64
C ALA A 10 23.24 -42.84 16.15
N GLU A 11 22.44 -43.75 15.61
CA GLU A 11 22.00 -43.72 14.22
C GLU A 11 20.65 -43.02 14.02
N LEU A 12 19.89 -42.75 15.09
CA LEU A 12 18.60 -42.03 15.01
C LEU A 12 18.68 -40.68 14.29
N PRO A 13 19.64 -39.78 14.57
CA PRO A 13 19.71 -38.49 13.91
C PRO A 13 19.83 -38.60 12.38
N GLY A 14 20.59 -39.60 11.90
CA GLY A 14 20.76 -39.81 10.44
C GLY A 14 19.48 -40.25 9.73
N ARG A 15 18.46 -40.75 10.49
CA ARG A 15 17.18 -41.18 9.92
C ARG A 15 16.20 -40.05 9.67
N PHE A 16 16.42 -38.92 10.29
CA PHE A 16 15.62 -37.71 10.08
C PHE A 16 16.19 -36.78 9.00
N LEU A 17 17.34 -37.13 8.43
CA LEU A 17 17.92 -36.39 7.30
C LEU A 17 17.22 -36.75 5.97
N PRO A 18 17.13 -35.80 5.01
CA PRO A 18 16.55 -36.08 3.69
C PRO A 18 17.26 -37.24 2.97
N ILE A 19 16.48 -38.04 2.23
CA ILE A 19 16.91 -39.30 1.59
C ILE A 19 18.19 -39.15 0.74
N GLY A 20 18.41 -38.01 0.08
CA GLY A 20 19.61 -37.74 -0.71
C GLY A 20 20.93 -37.68 0.11
N PHE A 21 20.84 -37.44 1.41
CA PHE A 21 22.00 -37.42 2.33
C PHE A 21 22.35 -38.82 2.82
N LEU A 22 21.39 -39.76 2.83
CA LEU A 22 21.53 -41.12 3.35
C LEU A 22 22.33 -42.04 2.44
N SER A 23 22.47 -41.74 1.17
CA SER A 23 23.22 -42.56 0.19
C SER A 23 24.71 -42.67 0.49
N HIS A 24 25.26 -41.83 1.36
CA HIS A 24 26.69 -41.78 1.71
C HIS A 24 26.98 -42.28 3.14
N MET A 25 25.94 -42.67 3.94
CA MET A 25 26.18 -43.17 5.29
C MET A 25 26.30 -44.70 5.28
N LYS A 26 27.45 -45.21 5.74
CA LYS A 26 27.65 -46.64 5.96
C LYS A 26 26.75 -47.09 7.12
N LEU A 27 25.75 -47.91 6.79
CA LEU A 27 24.85 -48.51 7.79
C LEU A 27 25.65 -49.46 8.68
N SER A 28 25.74 -49.16 9.95
CA SER A 28 26.37 -50.06 10.96
C SER A 28 25.45 -51.17 11.41
N PHE A 29 24.15 -51.07 11.12
CA PHE A 29 23.13 -52.04 11.51
C PHE A 29 22.21 -52.38 10.34
N VAL A 30 22.04 -53.69 10.07
CA VAL A 30 21.07 -54.26 9.11
C VAL A 30 20.01 -55.02 9.85
N PRO A 31 18.72 -54.65 9.78
CA PRO A 31 17.65 -55.41 10.42
C PRO A 31 17.55 -56.83 9.83
N ARG A 32 17.42 -57.86 10.69
CA ARG A 32 17.34 -59.26 10.25
C ARG A 32 15.93 -59.71 9.84
N THR A 33 14.91 -59.00 10.21
CA THR A 33 13.52 -59.33 9.87
C THR A 33 12.94 -58.31 8.90
N PRO A 34 12.10 -58.70 7.93
CA PRO A 34 11.46 -57.77 6.99
C PRO A 34 10.67 -56.68 7.72
N MET A 35 10.01 -57.01 8.81
CA MET A 35 9.21 -56.07 9.57
C MET A 35 10.08 -54.99 10.28
N ALA A 36 11.21 -55.40 10.87
CA ALA A 36 12.15 -54.47 11.47
C ALA A 36 12.82 -53.55 10.41
N SER A 37 13.02 -54.06 9.19
CA SER A 37 13.54 -53.27 8.07
C SER A 37 12.55 -52.21 7.62
N ILE A 38 11.28 -52.56 7.49
CA ILE A 38 10.20 -51.63 7.11
C ILE A 38 10.06 -50.49 8.13
N VAL A 39 10.01 -50.86 9.44
CA VAL A 39 9.91 -49.88 10.52
C VAL A 39 11.16 -48.98 10.55
N TYR A 40 12.33 -49.55 10.48
CA TYR A 40 13.60 -48.83 10.58
C TYR A 40 13.84 -47.89 9.38
N GLN A 41 13.44 -48.30 8.17
CA GLN A 41 13.54 -47.46 6.97
C GLN A 41 12.37 -46.50 6.84
N GLY A 42 11.19 -46.87 7.36
CA GLY A 42 9.97 -46.08 7.26
C GLY A 42 9.88 -44.90 8.23
N VAL A 43 10.60 -44.96 9.37
CA VAL A 43 10.53 -43.90 10.41
C VAL A 43 10.86 -42.50 9.84
N GLY A 44 11.93 -42.40 9.05
CA GLY A 44 12.31 -41.11 8.43
C GLY A 44 11.27 -40.60 7.44
N LEU A 45 10.69 -41.48 6.63
CA LEU A 45 9.64 -41.13 5.68
C LEU A 45 8.37 -40.63 6.42
N VAL A 46 7.94 -41.37 7.43
CA VAL A 46 6.76 -40.98 8.24
C VAL A 46 7.00 -39.63 8.92
N PHE A 47 8.18 -39.45 9.51
CA PHE A 47 8.54 -38.15 10.12
C PHE A 47 8.39 -36.99 9.14
N TRP A 48 8.96 -37.10 7.93
CA TRP A 48 8.88 -36.03 6.93
C TRP A 48 7.48 -35.83 6.38
N ILE A 49 6.68 -36.90 6.26
CA ILE A 49 5.26 -36.78 5.92
C ILE A 49 4.52 -35.97 7.02
N VAL A 50 4.76 -36.29 8.29
CA VAL A 50 4.14 -35.58 9.42
C VAL A 50 4.58 -34.11 9.42
N VAL A 51 5.89 -33.84 9.25
CA VAL A 51 6.40 -32.46 9.15
C VAL A 51 5.75 -31.72 7.99
N LEU A 52 5.68 -32.35 6.82
CA LEU A 52 5.04 -31.76 5.64
C LEU A 52 3.55 -31.43 5.89
N VAL A 53 2.82 -32.37 6.49
CA VAL A 53 1.40 -32.18 6.83
C VAL A 53 1.23 -31.03 7.84
N VAL A 54 2.10 -30.96 8.86
CA VAL A 54 2.08 -29.88 9.86
C VAL A 54 2.38 -28.53 9.20
N VAL A 55 3.40 -28.47 8.32
CA VAL A 55 3.75 -27.25 7.60
C VAL A 55 2.62 -26.82 6.66
N ILE A 56 2.03 -27.76 5.90
CA ILE A 56 0.90 -27.45 5.01
C ILE A 56 -0.30 -26.92 5.83
N ARG A 57 -0.64 -27.58 6.94
CA ARG A 57 -1.73 -27.11 7.82
C ARG A 57 -1.43 -25.72 8.38
N TRP A 58 -0.23 -25.53 8.90
CA TRP A 58 0.18 -24.22 9.44
C TRP A 58 0.08 -23.12 8.36
N MET A 59 0.57 -23.38 7.15
CA MET A 59 0.45 -22.43 6.03
C MET A 59 -1.02 -22.17 5.66
N SER A 60 -1.85 -23.20 5.64
CA SER A 60 -3.29 -23.06 5.35
C SER A 60 -4.02 -22.24 6.42
N ASP A 61 -3.74 -22.50 7.70
CA ASP A 61 -4.33 -21.76 8.82
C ASP A 61 -3.92 -20.28 8.81
N VAL A 62 -2.66 -19.98 8.47
CA VAL A 62 -2.16 -18.60 8.33
C VAL A 62 -2.84 -17.90 7.15
N SER A 63 -2.98 -18.57 6.01
CA SER A 63 -3.66 -18.00 4.83
C SER A 63 -5.13 -17.69 5.14
N GLU A 64 -5.86 -18.64 5.70
CA GLU A 64 -7.29 -18.46 6.05
C GLU A 64 -7.50 -17.35 7.09
N SER A 65 -6.62 -17.22 8.06
CA SER A 65 -6.68 -16.15 9.06
C SER A 65 -6.44 -14.78 8.45
N ASN A 66 -5.54 -14.70 7.49
CA ASN A 66 -5.23 -13.44 6.80
C ASN A 66 -6.37 -13.00 5.86
N GLU A 67 -6.96 -13.92 5.12
CA GLU A 67 -8.13 -13.65 4.26
C GLU A 67 -9.33 -13.13 5.08
N ARG A 68 -9.59 -13.73 6.24
CA ARG A 68 -10.65 -13.26 7.14
C ARG A 68 -10.36 -11.87 7.71
N ALA A 69 -9.11 -11.61 8.06
CA ALA A 69 -8.69 -10.30 8.56
C ALA A 69 -8.80 -9.24 7.47
N GLN A 70 -8.40 -9.56 6.23
CA GLN A 70 -8.54 -8.68 5.07
C GLN A 70 -10.01 -8.37 4.78
N ALA A 71 -10.89 -9.38 4.69
CA ALA A 71 -12.31 -9.19 4.47
C ALA A 71 -12.99 -8.36 5.57
N ARG A 72 -12.43 -8.38 6.80
CA ARG A 72 -12.89 -7.51 7.88
C ARG A 72 -12.37 -6.08 7.72
N ALA A 73 -11.10 -5.92 7.35
CA ALA A 73 -10.49 -4.61 7.08
C ALA A 73 -11.24 -3.88 5.96
N GLU A 74 -11.62 -4.56 4.90
CA GLU A 74 -12.41 -3.99 3.79
C GLU A 74 -13.74 -3.38 4.28
N ARG A 75 -14.45 -4.08 5.19
CA ARG A 75 -15.68 -3.54 5.80
C ARG A 75 -15.42 -2.37 6.74
N LEU A 76 -14.32 -2.41 7.48
CA LEU A 76 -13.96 -1.34 8.41
C LEU A 76 -13.56 -0.06 7.67
N VAL A 77 -12.87 -0.16 6.53
CA VAL A 77 -12.54 1.00 5.68
C VAL A 77 -13.81 1.72 5.22
N GLU A 78 -14.90 1.00 4.94
CA GLU A 78 -16.18 1.59 4.56
C GLU A 78 -16.90 2.28 5.74
N THR A 79 -16.59 1.91 6.99
CA THR A 79 -17.10 2.60 8.18
C THR A 79 -16.44 3.96 8.35
N GLY A 80 -15.11 4.03 8.22
CA GLY A 80 -14.39 5.29 8.34
C GLY A 80 -12.93 5.14 7.93
N GLY A 81 -12.45 6.16 7.26
CA GLY A 81 -11.08 6.22 6.79
C GLY A 81 -10.67 7.63 6.39
N GLU A 82 -9.41 7.78 6.12
CA GLU A 82 -8.78 8.99 5.60
C GLU A 82 -8.38 8.78 4.13
N SER A 83 -7.83 9.80 3.49
CA SER A 83 -7.54 9.79 2.05
C SER A 83 -6.75 8.55 1.57
N MET A 84 -5.84 8.03 2.37
CA MET A 84 -5.03 6.87 2.02
C MET A 84 -5.55 5.54 2.59
N SER A 85 -6.65 5.54 3.35
CA SER A 85 -7.10 4.33 4.07
C SER A 85 -7.52 3.20 3.15
N PHE A 86 -7.92 3.47 1.92
CA PHE A 86 -8.21 2.41 0.95
C PHE A 86 -6.99 1.51 0.65
N MET A 87 -5.77 2.07 0.69
CA MET A 87 -4.54 1.31 0.46
C MET A 87 -4.29 0.24 1.54
N THR A 88 -4.99 0.34 2.69
CA THR A 88 -4.93 -0.68 3.74
C THR A 88 -5.53 -2.01 3.30
N THR A 89 -6.41 -2.02 2.29
CA THR A 89 -7.04 -3.24 1.76
C THR A 89 -6.14 -4.00 0.77
N TRP A 90 -5.02 -3.44 0.36
CA TRP A 90 -4.12 -4.05 -0.61
C TRP A 90 -3.40 -5.27 -0.07
N GLU A 91 -3.04 -6.17 -0.97
CA GLU A 91 -2.32 -7.40 -0.65
C GLU A 91 -1.00 -7.15 0.09
N GLY A 92 -0.65 -8.04 0.99
CA GLY A 92 0.59 -8.00 1.77
C GLY A 92 0.51 -7.21 3.07
N ASN A 93 -0.63 -6.61 3.40
CA ASN A 93 -0.87 -6.00 4.69
C ASN A 93 -1.28 -7.06 5.73
N SER A 94 -0.80 -6.87 6.96
CA SER A 94 -1.29 -7.53 8.16
C SER A 94 -2.17 -6.57 8.94
N TYR A 95 -3.05 -7.10 9.78
CA TYR A 95 -4.03 -6.27 10.49
C TYR A 95 -3.99 -6.54 11.98
N TRP A 96 -3.93 -5.48 12.74
CA TRP A 96 -4.31 -5.48 14.14
C TRP A 96 -5.75 -4.99 14.23
N LEU A 97 -6.61 -5.75 14.89
CA LEU A 97 -8.00 -5.37 15.12
C LEU A 97 -8.14 -4.84 16.53
N SER A 98 -8.89 -3.77 16.72
CA SER A 98 -9.21 -3.25 18.06
C SER A 98 -9.91 -4.32 18.91
N PRO A 99 -9.84 -4.24 20.25
CA PRO A 99 -10.55 -5.14 21.13
C PRO A 99 -12.07 -5.18 20.90
N THR A 100 -12.66 -4.07 20.45
CA THR A 100 -14.08 -3.97 20.10
C THR A 100 -14.36 -4.57 18.74
N GLY A 101 -13.34 -4.63 17.88
CA GLY A 101 -13.39 -5.08 16.51
C GLY A 101 -14.10 -4.11 15.57
N LYS A 102 -14.23 -2.84 15.95
CA LYS A 102 -14.84 -1.78 15.12
C LYS A 102 -13.82 -0.96 14.36
N SER A 103 -12.56 -1.10 14.68
CA SER A 103 -11.44 -0.40 14.03
C SER A 103 -10.24 -1.34 13.86
N ALA A 104 -9.29 -0.91 13.06
CA ALA A 104 -8.09 -1.67 12.74
C ALA A 104 -6.89 -0.77 12.40
N VAL A 105 -5.69 -1.33 12.49
CA VAL A 105 -4.46 -0.77 11.94
C VAL A 105 -3.87 -1.77 10.95
N ALA A 106 -3.65 -1.34 9.72
CA ALA A 106 -2.94 -2.13 8.71
C ALA A 106 -1.44 -1.83 8.76
N TYR A 107 -0.62 -2.88 8.75
CA TYR A 107 0.83 -2.73 8.87
C TYR A 107 1.57 -3.83 8.10
N ARG A 108 2.83 -3.56 7.78
CA ARG A 108 3.79 -4.56 7.26
C ARG A 108 4.98 -4.67 8.21
N VAL A 109 5.49 -5.89 8.35
CA VAL A 109 6.70 -6.12 9.18
C VAL A 109 7.92 -6.25 8.29
N LEU A 110 8.90 -5.39 8.54
CA LEU A 110 10.19 -5.41 7.85
C LEU A 110 11.30 -5.25 8.91
N ASN A 111 12.17 -6.25 9.02
CA ASN A 111 13.33 -6.22 9.94
C ASN A 111 12.97 -5.83 11.39
N GLY A 112 11.85 -6.33 11.92
CA GLY A 112 11.40 -6.03 13.27
C GLY A 112 10.67 -4.68 13.43
N ILE A 113 10.46 -3.94 12.34
CA ILE A 113 9.67 -2.72 12.30
C ILE A 113 8.27 -3.06 11.80
N ALA A 114 7.25 -2.65 12.55
CA ALA A 114 5.85 -2.68 12.13
C ALA A 114 5.49 -1.30 11.54
N LEU A 115 5.59 -1.18 10.22
CA LEU A 115 5.28 0.05 9.49
C LEU A 115 3.80 0.06 9.11
N THR A 116 3.04 1.05 9.58
CA THR A 116 1.63 1.18 9.22
C THR A 116 1.47 1.76 7.81
N CYS A 117 0.37 1.42 7.14
CA CYS A 117 0.06 1.98 5.82
C CYS A 117 -0.51 3.41 5.93
N THR A 118 -1.24 3.65 7.00
CA THR A 118 -1.85 4.94 7.38
C THR A 118 -2.11 4.89 8.90
N GLY A 119 -2.85 5.86 9.47
CA GLY A 119 -3.41 5.77 10.81
C GLY A 119 -4.45 4.64 10.96
N PRO A 120 -5.10 4.51 12.12
CA PRO A 120 -6.23 3.62 12.32
C PRO A 120 -7.38 3.93 11.35
N PHE A 121 -8.21 2.93 11.05
CA PHE A 121 -9.41 3.06 10.23
C PHE A 121 -10.56 2.22 10.83
N GLY A 122 -11.78 2.51 10.43
CA GLY A 122 -13.00 1.99 11.03
C GLY A 122 -13.72 3.07 11.84
N GLU A 123 -14.18 2.76 13.05
CA GLU A 123 -14.89 3.67 13.92
C GLU A 123 -14.02 4.83 14.41
N PRO A 124 -14.27 6.08 13.98
CA PRO A 124 -13.37 7.22 14.29
C PRO A 124 -13.18 7.50 15.76
N SER A 125 -14.19 7.21 16.58
CA SER A 125 -14.14 7.43 18.03
C SER A 125 -13.11 6.53 18.76
N GLU A 126 -12.65 5.45 18.11
CA GLU A 126 -11.67 4.52 18.67
C GLU A 126 -10.22 4.84 18.25
N TRP A 127 -10.00 5.68 17.26
CA TRP A 127 -8.66 5.83 16.64
C TRP A 127 -7.55 6.26 17.61
N MET A 128 -7.85 7.09 18.61
CA MET A 128 -6.83 7.50 19.58
C MET A 128 -6.43 6.35 20.52
N ASP A 129 -7.41 5.56 20.95
CA ASP A 129 -7.15 4.35 21.74
C ASP A 129 -6.42 3.29 20.93
N ASP A 130 -6.70 3.19 19.65
CA ASP A 130 -6.06 2.25 18.72
C ASP A 130 -4.57 2.52 18.53
N LEU A 131 -4.13 3.79 18.53
CA LEU A 131 -2.70 4.12 18.49
C LEU A 131 -1.96 3.51 19.69
N THR A 132 -2.55 3.60 20.87
CA THR A 132 -2.01 3.01 22.09
C THR A 132 -2.09 1.49 22.06
N GLY A 133 -3.24 0.93 21.67
CA GLY A 133 -3.45 -0.50 21.59
C GLY A 133 -2.53 -1.20 20.60
N PHE A 134 -2.34 -0.61 19.42
CA PHE A 134 -1.41 -1.14 18.42
C PHE A 134 0.05 -1.03 18.89
N THR A 135 0.41 0.07 19.57
CA THR A 135 1.75 0.22 20.16
C THR A 135 2.02 -0.90 21.15
N GLN A 136 1.09 -1.17 22.07
CA GLN A 136 1.21 -2.25 23.04
C GLN A 136 1.33 -3.63 22.37
N TYR A 137 0.51 -3.87 21.37
CA TYR A 137 0.57 -5.10 20.55
C TYR A 137 1.97 -5.31 19.93
N CYS A 138 2.59 -4.24 19.42
CA CYS A 138 3.94 -4.30 18.84
C CYS A 138 4.99 -4.61 19.91
N VAL A 139 4.93 -3.96 21.07
CA VAL A 139 5.85 -4.18 22.20
C VAL A 139 5.82 -5.65 22.65
N GLU A 140 4.62 -6.24 22.81
CA GLU A 140 4.45 -7.62 23.20
C GLU A 140 5.06 -8.62 22.21
N ARG A 141 5.25 -8.22 20.96
CA ARG A 141 5.84 -9.02 19.86
C ARG A 141 7.27 -8.63 19.51
N SER A 142 7.88 -7.77 20.31
CA SER A 142 9.23 -7.25 20.07
C SER A 142 9.35 -6.57 18.70
N LEU A 143 8.29 -5.87 18.27
CA LEU A 143 8.26 -5.06 17.07
C LEU A 143 8.38 -3.58 17.45
N SER A 144 9.04 -2.81 16.60
CA SER A 144 9.11 -1.36 16.70
C SER A 144 8.04 -0.74 15.81
N PRO A 145 6.98 -0.13 16.36
CA PRO A 145 5.93 0.49 15.55
C PRO A 145 6.41 1.80 14.92
N VAL A 146 6.03 2.00 13.66
CA VAL A 146 6.23 3.26 12.92
C VAL A 146 4.90 3.59 12.26
N PHE A 147 4.29 4.69 12.67
CA PHE A 147 3.07 5.20 12.04
C PHE A 147 3.42 6.07 10.84
N TYR A 148 2.94 5.67 9.66
CA TYR A 148 3.14 6.40 8.41
C TYR A 148 1.85 7.12 8.01
N SER A 149 1.96 8.33 7.45
CA SER A 149 0.83 9.10 6.93
C SER A 149 -0.31 9.31 7.93
N VAL A 150 0.04 9.70 9.16
CA VAL A 150 -0.93 10.05 10.20
C VAL A 150 -1.35 11.51 10.10
N HIS A 151 -2.60 11.80 10.45
CA HIS A 151 -3.11 13.16 10.49
C HIS A 151 -2.65 13.92 11.72
N ARG A 152 -2.86 15.24 11.69
CA ARG A 152 -2.37 16.15 12.74
C ARG A 152 -2.81 15.74 14.14
N GLU A 153 -4.07 15.40 14.33
CA GLU A 153 -4.62 15.02 15.65
C GLU A 153 -3.94 13.76 16.20
N GLN A 154 -3.77 12.75 15.35
CA GLN A 154 -3.06 11.52 15.70
C GLN A 154 -1.59 11.76 15.99
N ARG A 155 -0.92 12.59 15.17
CA ARG A 155 0.46 13.01 15.39
C ARG A 155 0.61 13.72 16.74
N ASP A 156 -0.27 14.68 17.03
CA ASP A 156 -0.19 15.48 18.26
C ASP A 156 -0.38 14.58 19.48
N ALA A 157 -1.30 13.62 19.45
CA ALA A 157 -1.47 12.62 20.50
C ALA A 157 -0.22 11.72 20.67
N LEU A 158 0.40 11.31 19.58
CA LEU A 158 1.64 10.52 19.62
C LEU A 158 2.81 11.36 20.21
N LEU A 159 2.93 12.65 19.86
CA LEU A 159 3.93 13.54 20.42
C LEU A 159 3.74 13.72 21.94
N GLU A 160 2.50 13.88 22.41
CA GLU A 160 2.19 13.94 23.86
C GLU A 160 2.56 12.62 24.57
N ALA A 161 2.45 11.49 23.88
CA ALA A 161 2.89 10.18 24.39
C ALA A 161 4.42 9.95 24.28
N GLY A 162 5.20 10.96 23.88
CA GLY A 162 6.68 10.92 23.84
C GLY A 162 7.26 10.36 22.52
N TRP A 163 6.47 10.28 21.47
CA TRP A 163 6.94 9.92 20.13
C TRP A 163 7.64 11.10 19.45
N SER A 164 8.45 10.79 18.45
CA SER A 164 9.00 11.78 17.52
C SER A 164 8.28 11.70 16.18
N SER A 165 8.10 12.82 15.50
CA SER A 165 7.53 12.86 14.16
C SER A 165 8.50 13.51 13.17
N ILE A 166 8.38 13.09 11.90
CA ILE A 166 9.09 13.71 10.77
C ILE A 166 8.09 13.93 9.63
N GLU A 167 8.19 15.06 8.96
CA GLU A 167 7.43 15.30 7.73
C GLU A 167 8.10 14.53 6.59
N VAL A 168 7.34 13.64 5.94
CA VAL A 168 7.83 12.80 4.83
C VAL A 168 7.22 13.20 3.49
N GLY A 169 6.39 14.23 3.46
CA GLY A 169 5.75 14.75 2.25
C GLY A 169 4.55 15.62 2.55
N SER A 170 3.98 16.18 1.51
CA SER A 170 2.76 17.00 1.60
C SER A 170 1.65 16.41 0.74
N GLU A 171 0.45 16.32 1.28
CA GLU A 171 -0.75 15.94 0.57
C GLU A 171 -1.45 17.19 0.02
N MET A 172 -1.85 17.12 -1.26
CA MET A 172 -2.60 18.19 -1.93
C MET A 172 -4.08 17.81 -1.97
N VAL A 173 -4.90 18.59 -1.25
CA VAL A 173 -6.34 18.37 -1.14
C VAL A 173 -7.10 19.54 -1.76
N VAL A 174 -8.09 19.21 -2.59
CA VAL A 174 -8.98 20.16 -3.30
C VAL A 174 -10.41 19.92 -2.82
N ASP A 175 -11.15 20.99 -2.53
CA ASP A 175 -12.61 20.94 -2.36
C ASP A 175 -13.28 21.04 -3.76
N PRO A 176 -13.85 19.95 -4.29
CA PRO A 176 -14.43 19.96 -5.61
C PRO A 176 -15.72 20.74 -5.70
N ARG A 177 -16.44 20.96 -4.59
CA ARG A 177 -17.75 21.67 -4.56
C ARG A 177 -17.64 23.09 -5.08
N GLY A 178 -16.52 23.74 -4.78
CA GLY A 178 -16.21 25.09 -5.24
C GLY A 178 -15.34 25.17 -6.49
N TRP A 179 -15.06 24.05 -7.16
CA TRP A 179 -14.10 23.99 -8.25
C TRP A 179 -14.43 24.94 -9.41
N LYS A 180 -13.47 25.79 -9.73
CA LYS A 180 -13.51 26.74 -10.86
C LYS A 180 -12.11 26.94 -11.42
N THR A 181 -12.00 26.98 -12.72
CA THR A 181 -10.73 27.25 -13.41
C THR A 181 -10.57 28.72 -13.81
N THR A 182 -11.22 29.67 -13.10
CA THR A 182 -11.15 31.11 -13.38
C THR A 182 -9.91 31.74 -12.74
N GLY A 183 -9.40 32.82 -13.37
CA GLY A 183 -8.24 33.58 -12.89
C GLY A 183 -6.89 33.10 -13.46
N LYS A 184 -5.85 33.88 -13.19
CA LYS A 184 -4.50 33.67 -13.76
C LYS A 184 -3.86 32.37 -13.26
N LYS A 185 -4.10 31.99 -12.00
CA LYS A 185 -3.59 30.76 -11.38
C LYS A 185 -3.93 29.50 -12.18
N TRP A 186 -5.09 29.46 -12.84
CA TRP A 186 -5.60 28.30 -13.56
C TRP A 186 -5.39 28.38 -15.09
N GLN A 187 -4.46 29.23 -15.53
CA GLN A 187 -4.22 29.44 -16.97
C GLN A 187 -3.73 28.17 -17.66
N ASP A 188 -2.80 27.45 -17.03
CA ASP A 188 -2.20 26.25 -17.61
C ASP A 188 -3.24 25.11 -17.68
N VAL A 189 -4.07 24.94 -16.65
CA VAL A 189 -5.17 23.98 -16.63
C VAL A 189 -6.18 24.26 -17.74
N ARG A 190 -6.57 25.55 -17.92
CA ARG A 190 -7.47 25.92 -19.04
C ARG A 190 -6.82 25.67 -20.40
N THR A 191 -5.52 25.91 -20.52
CA THR A 191 -4.77 25.65 -21.75
C THR A 191 -4.77 24.15 -22.06
N ALA A 192 -4.56 23.29 -21.07
CA ALA A 192 -4.61 21.84 -21.21
C ALA A 192 -6.02 21.37 -21.66
N ILE A 193 -7.08 21.84 -21.00
CA ILE A 193 -8.47 21.52 -21.35
C ILE A 193 -8.79 21.95 -22.79
N ASN A 194 -8.44 23.19 -23.15
CA ASN A 194 -8.70 23.72 -24.48
C ASN A 194 -7.89 23.01 -25.58
N LYS A 195 -6.66 22.58 -25.25
CA LYS A 195 -5.83 21.78 -26.16
C LYS A 195 -6.46 20.40 -26.38
N ALA A 196 -6.78 19.67 -25.32
CA ALA A 196 -7.44 18.36 -25.41
C ALA A 196 -8.71 18.45 -26.27
N LYS A 197 -9.55 19.47 -26.04
CA LYS A 197 -10.77 19.70 -26.83
C LYS A 197 -10.50 19.95 -28.31
N ARG A 198 -9.45 20.71 -28.65
CA ARG A 198 -9.07 20.99 -30.07
C ARG A 198 -8.53 19.73 -30.74
N ASP A 199 -7.80 18.93 -29.99
CA ASP A 199 -7.16 17.70 -30.48
C ASP A 199 -8.16 16.52 -30.51
N GLY A 200 -9.44 16.76 -30.22
CA GLY A 200 -10.49 15.74 -30.22
C GLY A 200 -10.40 14.72 -29.08
N VAL A 201 -9.64 15.04 -28.03
CA VAL A 201 -9.48 14.18 -26.85
C VAL A 201 -10.66 14.35 -25.92
N THR A 202 -11.22 13.23 -25.47
CA THR A 202 -12.31 13.15 -24.51
C THR A 202 -11.89 12.40 -23.25
N ASP A 203 -12.56 12.65 -22.14
CA ASP A 203 -12.38 11.91 -20.89
C ASP A 203 -13.51 10.88 -20.71
N VAL A 204 -13.16 9.67 -20.33
CA VAL A 204 -14.10 8.59 -20.04
C VAL A 204 -13.89 8.13 -18.60
N GLN A 205 -15.00 8.07 -17.84
CA GLN A 205 -15.04 7.51 -16.51
C GLN A 205 -15.56 6.08 -16.56
N SER A 206 -14.88 5.16 -15.87
CA SER A 206 -15.22 3.74 -15.81
C SER A 206 -14.63 3.11 -14.56
N THR A 207 -14.81 1.82 -14.38
CA THR A 207 -13.90 0.96 -13.60
C THR A 207 -13.05 0.15 -14.57
N PHE A 208 -11.96 -0.47 -14.07
CA PHE A 208 -11.11 -1.30 -14.92
C PHE A 208 -11.88 -2.48 -15.52
N LEU A 209 -12.77 -3.09 -14.74
CA LEU A 209 -13.54 -4.27 -15.17
C LEU A 209 -14.65 -3.92 -16.18
N GLU A 210 -15.20 -2.71 -16.13
CA GLU A 210 -16.23 -2.23 -17.08
C GLU A 210 -15.63 -1.69 -18.37
N ALA A 211 -14.36 -1.29 -18.37
CA ALA A 211 -13.66 -0.87 -19.58
C ALA A 211 -13.59 -2.01 -20.60
N SER A 212 -13.64 -1.66 -21.89
CA SER A 212 -13.48 -2.65 -22.97
C SER A 212 -12.11 -3.35 -22.87
N LEU A 213 -12.02 -4.55 -23.45
CA LEU A 213 -10.76 -5.30 -23.44
C LEU A 213 -9.61 -4.49 -24.06
N ASP A 214 -9.87 -3.85 -25.19
CA ASP A 214 -8.90 -2.99 -25.87
C ASP A 214 -8.39 -1.84 -24.97
N VAL A 215 -9.29 -1.18 -24.25
CA VAL A 215 -8.91 -0.11 -23.31
C VAL A 215 -8.08 -0.66 -22.16
N ARG A 216 -8.42 -1.84 -21.63
CA ARG A 216 -7.65 -2.49 -20.55
C ARG A 216 -6.24 -2.85 -21.01
N GLU A 217 -6.10 -3.45 -22.18
CA GLU A 217 -4.80 -3.76 -22.78
C GLU A 217 -3.96 -2.50 -22.99
N GLN A 218 -4.56 -1.42 -23.47
CA GLN A 218 -3.88 -0.14 -23.64
C GLN A 218 -3.44 0.48 -22.31
N ILE A 219 -4.20 0.32 -21.22
CA ILE A 219 -3.81 0.78 -19.87
C ILE A 219 -2.63 -0.06 -19.34
N GLU A 220 -2.65 -1.37 -19.56
CA GLU A 220 -1.55 -2.28 -19.21
C GLU A 220 -0.28 -1.90 -19.97
N ASP A 221 -0.36 -1.67 -21.30
CA ASP A 221 0.75 -1.19 -22.13
C ASP A 221 1.36 0.14 -21.61
N ILE A 222 0.51 1.13 -21.27
CA ILE A 222 0.96 2.40 -20.69
C ILE A 222 1.70 2.17 -19.37
N SER A 223 1.22 1.22 -18.58
CA SER A 223 1.85 0.87 -17.31
C SER A 223 3.23 0.23 -17.51
N GLU A 224 3.34 -0.70 -18.47
CA GLU A 224 4.61 -1.35 -18.81
C GLU A 224 5.61 -0.35 -19.41
N GLU A 225 5.19 0.52 -20.33
CA GLU A 225 6.01 1.59 -20.89
C GLU A 225 6.56 2.50 -19.77
N TRP A 226 5.71 2.91 -18.84
CA TRP A 226 6.10 3.73 -17.71
C TRP A 226 7.12 3.02 -16.79
N ALA A 227 6.91 1.72 -16.50
CA ALA A 227 7.81 0.94 -15.65
C ALA A 227 9.18 0.76 -16.29
N GLN A 228 9.24 0.55 -17.62
CA GLN A 228 10.50 0.41 -18.36
C GLN A 228 11.35 1.70 -18.38
N LEU A 229 10.69 2.86 -18.28
CA LEU A 229 11.39 4.16 -18.23
C LEU A 229 11.96 4.48 -16.84
N LYS A 230 11.57 3.75 -15.79
CA LYS A 230 12.04 3.97 -14.42
C LYS A 230 13.26 3.10 -14.12
N ALA A 231 14.27 3.72 -13.53
CA ALA A 231 15.50 3.04 -13.13
C ALA A 231 15.33 2.14 -11.88
N LEU A 232 14.24 2.28 -11.15
CA LEU A 232 13.93 1.56 -9.92
C LEU A 232 12.58 0.84 -10.04
N PRO A 233 12.39 -0.32 -9.38
CA PRO A 233 11.12 -1.02 -9.36
C PRO A 233 10.02 -0.17 -8.69
N GLU A 234 8.76 -0.46 -9.03
CA GLU A 234 7.61 0.20 -8.43
C GLU A 234 7.59 0.03 -6.90
N MET A 235 7.31 1.13 -6.19
CA MET A 235 7.11 1.12 -4.75
C MET A 235 5.66 0.67 -4.47
N LYS A 236 5.45 -0.61 -4.21
CA LYS A 236 4.13 -1.23 -4.02
C LYS A 236 3.44 -0.93 -2.67
N PHE A 237 4.04 -0.16 -1.79
CA PHE A 237 3.47 0.03 -0.45
C PHE A 237 2.37 1.10 -0.42
N THR A 238 2.63 2.23 -1.08
CA THR A 238 1.73 3.40 -1.13
C THR A 238 1.51 3.91 -2.55
N LEU A 239 1.81 3.09 -3.55
CA LEU A 239 1.54 3.34 -4.95
C LEU A 239 0.93 2.09 -5.56
N GLY A 240 -0.29 2.22 -6.07
CA GLY A 240 -0.98 1.14 -6.77
C GLY A 240 -0.37 0.84 -8.13
N GLY A 241 -0.46 -0.41 -8.54
CA GLY A 241 -0.17 -0.90 -9.88
C GLY A 241 -1.45 -1.27 -10.63
N VAL A 242 -1.31 -2.02 -11.72
CA VAL A 242 -2.46 -2.47 -12.52
C VAL A 242 -3.37 -3.43 -11.74
N GLU A 243 -2.81 -4.23 -10.82
CA GLU A 243 -3.60 -5.18 -10.04
C GLU A 243 -4.61 -4.47 -9.15
N GLU A 244 -4.23 -3.35 -8.53
CA GLU A 244 -5.10 -2.55 -7.67
C GLU A 244 -6.23 -1.86 -8.46
N LEU A 245 -6.06 -1.64 -9.77
CA LEU A 245 -7.13 -1.12 -10.64
C LEU A 245 -8.29 -2.11 -10.81
N ARG A 246 -8.06 -3.42 -10.59
CA ARG A 246 -9.08 -4.46 -10.74
C ARG A 246 -10.14 -4.44 -9.65
N ASP A 247 -9.92 -3.72 -8.56
CA ASP A 247 -10.94 -3.53 -7.53
C ASP A 247 -12.11 -2.70 -8.11
N PRO A 248 -13.35 -3.22 -8.08
CA PRO A 248 -14.51 -2.53 -8.67
C PRO A 248 -14.86 -1.22 -7.99
N ARG A 249 -14.30 -0.95 -6.81
CA ARG A 249 -14.50 0.31 -6.05
C ARG A 249 -13.58 1.43 -6.56
N VAL A 250 -12.52 1.07 -7.30
CA VAL A 250 -11.57 2.02 -7.86
C VAL A 250 -12.16 2.65 -9.11
N ARG A 251 -12.28 3.98 -9.12
CA ARG A 251 -12.75 4.76 -10.26
C ARG A 251 -11.58 5.06 -11.19
N LEU A 252 -11.74 4.82 -12.48
CA LEU A 252 -10.82 5.24 -13.52
C LEU A 252 -11.33 6.46 -14.25
N LEU A 253 -10.40 7.35 -14.61
CA LEU A 253 -10.64 8.39 -15.59
C LEU A 253 -9.50 8.35 -16.60
N TYR A 254 -9.80 8.08 -17.88
CA TYR A 254 -8.81 8.01 -18.94
C TYR A 254 -9.15 8.95 -20.08
N ALA A 255 -8.11 9.46 -20.74
CA ALA A 255 -8.21 10.32 -21.90
C ALA A 255 -8.07 9.46 -23.16
N ILE A 256 -8.99 9.63 -24.11
CA ILE A 256 -9.05 8.86 -25.35
C ILE A 256 -9.18 9.85 -26.53
N ASP A 257 -8.44 9.61 -27.61
CA ASP A 257 -8.55 10.38 -28.83
C ASP A 257 -9.66 9.88 -29.76
N ALA A 258 -9.82 10.53 -30.91
CA ALA A 258 -10.84 10.19 -31.89
C ALA A 258 -10.63 8.81 -32.56
N ASP A 259 -9.42 8.27 -32.52
CA ASP A 259 -9.07 6.97 -33.09
C ASP A 259 -9.23 5.84 -32.07
N GLY A 260 -9.68 6.13 -30.85
CA GLY A 260 -9.86 5.14 -29.77
C GLY A 260 -8.57 4.82 -29.00
N ARG A 261 -7.53 5.63 -29.14
CA ARG A 261 -6.26 5.44 -28.46
C ARG A 261 -6.29 6.08 -27.07
N VAL A 262 -5.97 5.32 -26.04
CA VAL A 262 -5.81 5.83 -24.66
C VAL A 262 -4.49 6.57 -24.56
N LEU A 263 -4.56 7.85 -24.21
CA LEU A 263 -3.41 8.75 -24.09
C LEU A 263 -2.87 8.85 -22.67
N GLY A 264 -3.73 8.68 -21.69
CA GLY A 264 -3.37 8.70 -20.28
C GLY A 264 -4.53 8.23 -19.40
N VAL A 265 -4.20 7.83 -18.19
CA VAL A 265 -5.15 7.27 -17.23
C VAL A 265 -4.80 7.70 -15.81
N THR A 266 -5.83 7.93 -15.01
CA THR A 266 -5.76 8.17 -13.57
C THR A 266 -6.70 7.22 -12.86
N SER A 267 -6.29 6.68 -11.69
CA SER A 267 -7.18 5.98 -10.80
C SER A 267 -7.46 6.79 -9.54
N TRP A 268 -8.62 6.55 -8.97
CA TRP A 268 -9.13 7.28 -7.81
C TRP A 268 -9.67 6.29 -6.80
N LEU A 269 -9.09 6.34 -5.61
CA LEU A 269 -9.43 5.49 -4.48
C LEU A 269 -10.50 6.18 -3.64
N PRO A 270 -11.59 5.48 -3.26
CA PRO A 270 -12.64 6.08 -2.45
C PRO A 270 -12.24 6.19 -0.99
N THR A 271 -12.74 7.24 -0.33
CA THR A 271 -12.69 7.41 1.12
C THR A 271 -14.11 7.42 1.66
N TRP A 272 -14.37 6.62 2.69
CA TRP A 272 -15.70 6.51 3.28
C TRP A 272 -15.77 7.12 4.66
N ARG A 273 -16.97 7.53 5.03
CA ARG A 273 -17.43 7.84 6.37
C ARG A 273 -18.88 7.35 6.52
N ASP A 274 -19.11 6.47 7.49
CA ASP A 274 -20.44 5.88 7.75
C ASP A 274 -21.06 5.22 6.49
N GLY A 275 -20.28 4.46 5.75
CA GLY A 275 -20.71 3.78 4.53
C GLY A 275 -20.93 4.68 3.31
N ARG A 276 -20.65 5.99 3.42
CA ARG A 276 -20.78 6.97 2.33
C ARG A 276 -19.41 7.42 1.83
N ILE A 277 -19.25 7.51 0.53
CA ILE A 277 -18.01 8.07 -0.07
C ILE A 277 -18.02 9.58 0.19
N VAL A 278 -16.99 10.05 0.90
CA VAL A 278 -16.78 11.47 1.22
C VAL A 278 -15.62 12.11 0.45
N GLY A 279 -14.80 11.31 -0.21
CA GLY A 279 -13.67 11.81 -0.98
C GLY A 279 -13.10 10.78 -1.95
N TRP A 280 -12.23 11.28 -2.84
CA TRP A 280 -11.49 10.47 -3.80
C TRP A 280 -10.02 10.85 -3.78
N THR A 281 -9.14 9.86 -3.75
CA THR A 281 -7.68 10.05 -3.73
C THR A 281 -7.06 9.52 -5.01
N LEU A 282 -6.32 10.38 -5.70
CA LEU A 282 -5.52 10.01 -6.87
C LEU A 282 -4.41 9.03 -6.44
N ASP A 283 -4.32 7.90 -7.13
CA ASP A 283 -3.27 6.91 -6.89
C ASP A 283 -2.44 6.67 -8.16
N PHE A 284 -2.98 5.94 -9.10
CA PHE A 284 -2.33 5.62 -10.35
C PHE A 284 -2.45 6.80 -11.34
N MET A 285 -1.32 7.29 -11.84
CA MET A 285 -1.27 8.41 -12.78
C MET A 285 -0.21 8.14 -13.83
N ARG A 286 -0.62 7.75 -15.05
CA ARG A 286 0.28 7.36 -16.13
C ARG A 286 -0.23 7.82 -17.48
N HIS A 287 0.69 8.12 -18.38
CA HIS A 287 0.38 8.51 -19.75
C HIS A 287 1.42 7.94 -20.72
N ARG A 288 1.08 7.83 -21.99
CA ARG A 288 2.03 7.47 -23.05
C ARG A 288 3.12 8.53 -23.19
N THR A 289 4.29 8.12 -23.58
CA THR A 289 5.44 9.04 -23.78
C THR A 289 5.20 10.05 -24.88
N ASP A 290 4.42 9.70 -25.89
CA ASP A 290 4.04 10.55 -27.02
C ASP A 290 2.69 11.28 -26.84
N SER A 291 2.12 11.24 -25.63
CA SER A 291 0.88 11.97 -25.33
C SER A 291 1.08 13.47 -25.41
N PRO A 292 0.04 14.23 -25.79
CA PRO A 292 0.09 15.67 -25.76
C PRO A 292 0.40 16.22 -24.36
N ASN A 293 1.29 17.22 -24.29
CA ASN A 293 1.54 17.93 -23.03
C ASN A 293 0.23 18.46 -22.44
N GLY A 294 0.04 18.31 -21.13
CA GLY A 294 -1.14 18.74 -20.40
C GLY A 294 -2.21 17.66 -20.23
N ILE A 295 -1.94 16.40 -20.65
CA ILE A 295 -2.96 15.35 -20.58
C ILE A 295 -3.31 14.98 -19.13
N MET A 296 -2.36 15.07 -18.20
CA MET A 296 -2.59 14.80 -16.79
C MET A 296 -3.36 15.94 -16.12
N GLU A 297 -3.00 17.19 -16.41
CA GLU A 297 -3.73 18.37 -15.97
C GLU A 297 -5.18 18.35 -16.47
N PHE A 298 -5.38 17.92 -17.72
CA PHE A 298 -6.71 17.70 -18.28
C PHE A 298 -7.50 16.68 -17.46
N LEU A 299 -6.96 15.50 -17.22
CA LEU A 299 -7.66 14.43 -16.48
C LEU A 299 -7.98 14.83 -15.04
N ILE A 300 -7.03 15.46 -14.33
CA ILE A 300 -7.27 15.93 -12.94
C ILE A 300 -8.37 17.01 -12.93
N ALA A 301 -8.32 17.97 -13.84
CA ALA A 301 -9.34 19.01 -13.94
C ALA A 301 -10.71 18.41 -14.26
N ARG A 302 -10.77 17.44 -15.19
CA ARG A 302 -12.01 16.76 -15.55
C ARG A 302 -12.58 15.96 -14.37
N MET A 303 -11.74 15.33 -13.56
CA MET A 303 -12.20 14.67 -12.32
C MET A 303 -12.82 15.67 -11.36
N ALA A 304 -12.15 16.80 -11.10
CA ALA A 304 -12.68 17.83 -10.22
C ALA A 304 -14.02 18.42 -10.75
N GLU A 305 -14.13 18.61 -12.08
CA GLU A 305 -15.38 19.05 -12.69
C GLU A 305 -16.51 18.03 -12.53
N ARG A 306 -16.21 16.72 -12.73
CA ARG A 306 -17.20 15.65 -12.55
C ARG A 306 -17.67 15.55 -11.10
N LEU A 307 -16.77 15.59 -10.13
CA LEU A 307 -17.14 15.55 -8.71
C LEU A 307 -17.98 16.76 -8.29
N ARG A 308 -17.67 17.94 -8.83
CA ARG A 308 -18.52 19.13 -8.64
C ARG A 308 -19.91 18.91 -9.23
N ASP A 309 -20.00 18.44 -10.46
CA ASP A 309 -21.25 18.29 -11.18
C ASP A 309 -22.11 17.17 -10.58
N GLU A 310 -21.48 16.06 -10.14
CA GLU A 310 -22.12 15.00 -9.35
C GLU A 310 -22.71 15.57 -8.05
N GLY A 311 -21.93 16.38 -7.30
CA GLY A 311 -22.40 17.00 -6.07
C GLY A 311 -23.47 18.08 -6.26
N LEU A 312 -23.52 18.74 -7.43
CA LEU A 312 -24.62 19.65 -7.78
C LEU A 312 -25.90 18.88 -8.13
N ALA A 313 -25.77 17.74 -8.76
CA ALA A 313 -26.90 16.86 -9.10
C ALA A 313 -27.48 16.15 -7.87
N ASP A 314 -26.61 15.75 -6.94
CA ASP A 314 -26.98 15.09 -5.69
C ASP A 314 -26.20 15.67 -4.50
N PRO A 315 -26.71 16.74 -3.88
CA PRO A 315 -26.02 17.43 -2.78
C PRO A 315 -25.84 16.58 -1.51
N GLU A 316 -26.68 15.57 -1.29
CA GLU A 316 -26.57 14.68 -0.13
C GLU A 316 -25.35 13.74 -0.25
N HIS A 317 -24.96 13.40 -1.47
CA HIS A 317 -23.81 12.55 -1.77
C HIS A 317 -22.62 13.34 -2.33
N ALA A 318 -22.65 14.67 -2.24
CA ALA A 318 -21.53 15.51 -2.63
C ALA A 318 -20.28 15.17 -1.81
N VAL A 319 -19.18 14.86 -2.50
CA VAL A 319 -17.91 14.57 -1.83
C VAL A 319 -17.29 15.85 -1.25
N GLU A 320 -16.61 15.69 -0.13
CA GLU A 320 -16.03 16.80 0.62
C GLU A 320 -14.65 17.18 0.07
N PHE A 321 -13.91 16.22 -0.49
CA PHE A 321 -12.57 16.44 -0.97
C PHE A 321 -12.20 15.56 -2.17
N MET A 322 -11.19 16.03 -2.89
CA MET A 322 -10.41 15.29 -3.87
C MET A 322 -8.93 15.44 -3.50
N SER A 323 -8.29 14.35 -3.12
CA SER A 323 -6.86 14.34 -2.83
C SER A 323 -6.05 14.01 -4.09
N LEU A 324 -5.01 14.77 -4.34
CA LEU A 324 -4.01 14.43 -5.38
C LEU A 324 -2.92 13.53 -4.83
N SER A 325 -3.17 12.89 -3.68
CA SER A 325 -2.22 12.07 -2.94
C SER A 325 -1.01 12.85 -2.40
N ALA A 326 -0.20 12.20 -1.61
CA ALA A 326 1.03 12.82 -1.12
C ALA A 326 2.07 12.95 -2.24
N ALA A 327 2.87 14.01 -2.18
CA ALA A 327 4.13 14.10 -2.89
C ALA A 327 5.25 13.70 -1.91
N PRO A 328 5.77 12.47 -1.98
CA PRO A 328 6.76 11.98 -1.03
C PRO A 328 8.01 12.84 -1.11
N LEU A 329 8.62 13.11 0.06
CA LEU A 329 9.90 13.80 0.21
C LEU A 329 9.93 15.24 -0.40
N ALA A 330 8.79 15.74 -0.90
CA ALA A 330 8.68 17.05 -1.47
C ALA A 330 8.34 18.09 -0.40
N GLY A 331 9.00 19.23 -0.45
CA GLY A 331 8.75 20.34 0.49
C GLY A 331 9.38 20.19 1.86
N MET A 332 10.18 19.17 2.10
CA MET A 332 10.95 19.04 3.32
C MET A 332 11.92 20.21 3.45
N ASN A 333 11.63 21.11 4.38
CA ASN A 333 12.51 22.22 4.72
C ASN A 333 12.80 22.18 6.21
N PRO A 334 14.00 21.73 6.61
CA PRO A 334 14.37 21.63 8.04
C PRO A 334 14.19 22.91 8.83
N GLU A 335 14.30 24.08 8.17
CA GLU A 335 14.14 25.39 8.83
C GLU A 335 12.66 25.73 9.08
N ARG A 336 11.73 25.23 8.24
CA ARG A 336 10.29 25.43 8.44
C ARG A 336 9.70 24.50 9.51
N ASP A 337 10.22 23.29 9.62
CA ASP A 337 9.77 22.30 10.59
C ASP A 337 10.13 22.75 12.00
N ASN A 338 11.37 23.24 12.21
CA ASN A 338 11.80 23.83 13.49
C ASN A 338 11.04 25.09 13.90
N ALA A 339 10.48 25.82 12.93
CA ALA A 339 9.72 27.06 13.18
C ALA A 339 8.22 26.79 13.44
N ARG A 340 7.68 25.66 12.95
CA ARG A 340 6.27 25.26 13.15
C ARG A 340 6.05 24.40 14.40
N GLU A 341 7.06 23.65 14.82
CA GLU A 341 7.07 22.89 16.05
C GLU A 341 7.47 23.85 17.17
N GLY A 342 6.49 24.50 17.80
CA GLY A 342 6.70 25.42 18.92
C GLY A 342 7.50 24.78 20.05
N GLY A 343 8.84 24.85 19.98
CA GLY A 343 9.74 24.76 21.12
C GLY A 343 10.13 23.40 21.65
N VAL A 344 9.75 22.28 21.07
CA VAL A 344 10.36 20.97 21.40
C VAL A 344 11.47 20.71 20.38
N ALA A 345 12.72 20.90 20.79
CA ALA A 345 13.88 20.58 19.95
C ALA A 345 13.78 19.13 19.52
N ALA A 346 13.69 18.90 18.20
CA ALA A 346 13.79 17.56 17.64
C ALA A 346 15.07 16.91 18.19
N GLY A 347 14.98 15.74 18.80
CA GLY A 347 16.13 15.04 19.36
C GLY A 347 17.20 14.82 18.28
N GLU A 348 18.48 14.76 18.67
CA GLU A 348 19.60 14.58 17.71
C GLU A 348 19.35 13.44 16.70
N GLY A 349 18.68 12.36 17.13
CA GLY A 349 18.30 11.25 16.27
C GLY A 349 17.30 11.62 15.17
N THR A 350 16.37 12.53 15.44
CA THR A 350 15.37 12.99 14.46
C THR A 350 16.02 13.84 13.37
N GLN A 351 16.97 14.72 13.74
CA GLN A 351 17.72 15.54 12.79
C GLN A 351 18.60 14.70 11.86
N VAL A 352 19.26 13.65 12.41
CA VAL A 352 20.05 12.70 11.60
C VAL A 352 19.17 11.96 10.62
N LEU A 353 17.98 11.51 11.05
CA LEU A 353 17.05 10.80 10.19
C LEU A 353 16.46 11.73 9.11
N GLN A 354 16.09 12.95 9.43
CA GLN A 354 15.62 13.95 8.44
C GLN A 354 16.71 14.23 7.39
N HIS A 355 17.96 14.40 7.82
CA HIS A 355 19.07 14.59 6.88
C HIS A 355 19.31 13.37 5.99
N ALA A 356 19.22 12.18 6.57
CA ALA A 356 19.32 10.93 5.80
C ALA A 356 18.18 10.80 4.77
N LEU A 357 16.95 11.12 5.13
CA LEU A 357 15.80 11.12 4.22
C LEU A 357 15.97 12.14 3.10
N GLN A 358 16.54 13.30 3.38
CA GLN A 358 16.83 14.31 2.36
C GLN A 358 17.88 13.83 1.36
N ILE A 359 18.94 13.17 1.83
CA ILE A 359 19.94 12.54 0.95
C ILE A 359 19.28 11.47 0.07
N VAL A 360 18.39 10.66 0.65
CA VAL A 360 17.62 9.63 -0.11
C VAL A 360 16.70 10.30 -1.13
N ALA A 361 16.01 11.39 -0.77
CA ALA A 361 15.16 12.16 -1.67
C ALA A 361 15.94 12.69 -2.87
N ASP A 362 17.08 13.33 -2.63
CA ASP A 362 17.93 13.89 -3.68
C ASP A 362 18.53 12.79 -4.57
N TRP A 363 18.85 11.63 -3.99
CA TRP A 363 19.37 10.49 -4.74
C TRP A 363 18.26 9.81 -5.60
N MET A 364 17.02 9.78 -5.12
CA MET A 364 15.89 9.18 -5.83
C MET A 364 15.22 10.15 -6.82
N GLU A 365 15.45 11.46 -6.71
CA GLU A 365 14.82 12.49 -7.56
C GLU A 365 14.98 12.21 -9.07
N PRO A 366 16.15 11.81 -9.59
CA PRO A 366 16.31 11.51 -11.02
C PRO A 366 15.43 10.35 -11.50
N ALA A 367 15.11 9.41 -10.59
CA ALA A 367 14.31 8.22 -10.92
C ALA A 367 12.80 8.46 -10.78
N TYR A 368 12.38 9.23 -9.77
CA TYR A 368 10.96 9.40 -9.42
C TYR A 368 10.41 10.81 -9.68
N GLY A 369 11.25 11.83 -9.75
CA GLY A 369 10.84 13.22 -10.04
C GLY A 369 9.93 13.81 -8.97
N PHE A 370 10.22 13.61 -7.68
CA PHE A 370 9.39 14.07 -6.57
C PHE A 370 9.16 15.59 -6.56
N HIS A 371 10.19 16.39 -6.87
CA HIS A 371 10.05 17.85 -6.98
C HIS A 371 9.21 18.26 -8.17
N SER A 372 9.31 17.58 -9.31
CA SER A 372 8.48 17.84 -10.47
C SER A 372 7.02 17.47 -10.21
N LEU A 373 6.78 16.34 -9.52
CA LEU A 373 5.44 15.91 -9.11
C LEU A 373 4.81 16.90 -8.12
N PHE A 374 5.57 17.39 -7.15
CA PHE A 374 5.11 18.39 -6.19
C PHE A 374 4.75 19.70 -6.89
N ARG A 375 5.62 20.21 -7.76
CA ARG A 375 5.37 21.42 -8.54
C ARG A 375 4.18 21.29 -9.48
N PHE A 376 3.97 20.08 -10.03
CA PHE A 376 2.81 19.77 -10.85
C PHE A 376 1.50 19.82 -10.06
N LYS A 377 1.51 19.36 -8.80
CA LYS A 377 0.32 19.29 -7.93
C LYS A 377 -0.04 20.64 -7.29
N LEU A 378 0.91 21.60 -7.17
CA LEU A 378 0.67 22.96 -6.66
C LEU A 378 -0.13 23.83 -7.62
#